data_64720cc6e276d1f03a36c226d1fb93b4
#
_entry.id   64720cc6e276d1f03a36c226d1fb93b4
#
_cell.length_a   1.000
_cell.length_b   1.000
_cell.length_c   1.000
_cell.angle_alpha   90.00
_cell.angle_beta   90.00
_cell.angle_gamma   90.00
#
_symmetry.space_group_name_H-M   'P 1'
#
loop_
_entity.id
_entity.type
_entity.pdbx_description
1 polymer ?
#
loop_
_entity_poly.entity_id
_entity_poly.type
_entity_poly.pdbx_seq_one_letter_code
_entity_poly.pdbx_strand_id
1 'polypeptide(L)'
;MTPLQAMFIPAVVAALGGVLALLWHPSHNVRSLIQHFAAGVVLAAIAVEVLPELGREHAPGGVLIGAFAFGGILMYLLKLWSIHLEEKTAASGAAGMNVGLIAATFLDVGIDGLIIGAGFAASQETGMVLALGLSVELLFLGLAMVSDTMKGWRVL
;
A
#
# COMPACT_ATOMS: atom_id res chain seq x y z
N MET A 1 -18.64 -10.45 10.17
CA MET A 1 -17.59 -9.57 10.73
C MET A 1 -18.05 -8.13 10.56
N THR A 2 -17.80 -7.26 11.52
CA THR A 2 -18.08 -5.83 11.34
C THR A 2 -17.00 -5.21 10.45
N PRO A 3 -17.29 -4.13 9.69
CA PRO A 3 -16.29 -3.44 8.88
C PRO A 3 -15.03 -3.05 9.67
N LEU A 4 -15.21 -2.61 10.91
CA LEU A 4 -14.11 -2.28 11.83
C LEU A 4 -13.19 -3.49 12.10
N GLN A 5 -13.76 -4.68 12.32
CA GLN A 5 -12.97 -5.90 12.54
C GLN A 5 -12.16 -6.28 11.30
N ALA A 6 -12.75 -6.13 10.11
CA ALA A 6 -12.06 -6.41 8.86
C ALA A 6 -10.89 -5.43 8.58
N MET A 7 -11.01 -4.16 8.99
CA MET A 7 -9.93 -3.17 8.88
C MET A 7 -8.71 -3.48 9.78
N PHE A 8 -8.87 -4.28 10.82
CA PHE A 8 -7.72 -4.72 11.64
C PHE A 8 -6.91 -5.83 10.97
N ILE A 9 -7.49 -6.59 10.03
CA ILE A 9 -6.78 -7.70 9.36
C ILE A 9 -5.52 -7.21 8.64
N PRO A 10 -5.56 -6.17 7.76
CA PRO A 10 -4.38 -5.65 7.11
C PRO A 10 -3.30 -5.17 8.09
N ALA A 11 -3.69 -4.48 9.17
CA ALA A 11 -2.76 -3.98 10.17
C ALA A 11 -2.03 -5.12 10.91
N VAL A 12 -2.76 -6.17 11.30
CA VAL A 12 -2.16 -7.37 11.93
C VAL A 12 -1.23 -8.08 10.96
N VAL A 13 -1.66 -8.23 9.70
CA VAL A 13 -0.86 -8.88 8.66
C VAL A 13 0.40 -8.08 8.34
N ALA A 14 0.34 -6.74 8.29
CA ALA A 14 1.52 -5.88 8.14
C ALA A 14 2.51 -6.06 9.29
N ALA A 15 2.03 -6.12 10.55
CA ALA A 15 2.86 -6.38 11.71
C ALA A 15 3.53 -7.77 11.64
N LEU A 16 2.79 -8.79 11.20
CA LEU A 16 3.34 -10.13 10.97
C LEU A 16 4.41 -10.12 9.87
N GLY A 17 4.23 -9.35 8.80
CA GLY A 17 5.23 -9.14 7.76
C GLY A 17 6.52 -8.56 8.32
N GLY A 18 6.42 -7.54 9.19
CA GLY A 18 7.55 -6.95 9.89
C GLY A 18 8.29 -7.96 10.80
N VAL A 19 7.55 -8.76 11.57
CA VAL A 19 8.13 -9.82 12.41
C VAL A 19 8.81 -10.89 11.56
N LEU A 20 8.17 -11.29 10.45
CA LEU A 20 8.74 -12.28 9.54
C LEU A 20 10.05 -11.80 8.92
N ALA A 21 10.18 -10.50 8.66
CA ALA A 21 11.40 -9.88 8.14
C ALA A 21 12.59 -10.00 9.12
N LEU A 22 12.36 -10.09 10.42
CA LEU A 22 13.41 -10.31 11.41
C LEU A 22 13.99 -11.73 11.33
N LEU A 23 13.15 -12.70 10.91
CA LEU A 23 13.50 -14.11 10.84
C LEU A 23 14.00 -14.52 9.45
N TRP A 24 13.53 -13.84 8.42
CA TRP A 24 13.79 -14.19 7.02
C TRP A 24 14.24 -12.98 6.22
N HIS A 25 15.42 -13.07 5.63
CA HIS A 25 16.00 -12.03 4.77
C HIS A 25 15.96 -12.49 3.32
N PRO A 26 14.87 -12.24 2.59
CA PRO A 26 14.75 -12.65 1.20
C PRO A 26 15.79 -11.94 0.31
N SER A 27 16.32 -12.66 -0.67
CA SER A 27 17.20 -12.06 -1.69
C SER A 27 16.46 -10.98 -2.49
N HIS A 28 17.21 -10.08 -3.11
CA HIS A 28 16.65 -8.99 -3.91
C HIS A 28 15.65 -9.49 -4.97
N ASN A 29 15.96 -10.60 -5.65
CA ASN A 29 15.10 -11.18 -6.68
C ASN A 29 13.79 -11.72 -6.12
N VAL A 30 13.85 -12.39 -4.97
CA VAL A 30 12.66 -12.91 -4.27
C VAL A 30 11.77 -11.74 -3.84
N ARG A 31 12.36 -10.68 -3.30
CA ARG A 31 11.62 -9.48 -2.88
C ARG A 31 10.94 -8.80 -4.06
N SER A 32 11.65 -8.63 -5.18
CA SER A 32 11.08 -8.07 -6.40
C SER A 32 9.93 -8.92 -6.93
N LEU A 33 10.08 -10.25 -6.97
CA LEU A 33 9.02 -11.16 -7.38
C LEU A 33 7.77 -11.04 -6.51
N ILE A 34 7.95 -10.99 -5.20
CA ILE A 34 6.90 -10.84 -4.21
C ILE A 34 6.15 -9.51 -4.41
N GLN A 35 6.88 -8.40 -4.58
CA GLN A 35 6.27 -7.09 -4.81
C GLN A 35 5.44 -7.05 -6.10
N HIS A 36 5.95 -7.63 -7.19
CA HIS A 36 5.18 -7.70 -8.45
C HIS A 36 3.96 -8.60 -8.32
N PHE A 37 4.06 -9.70 -7.56
CA PHE A 37 2.93 -10.56 -7.29
C PHE A 37 1.85 -9.83 -6.46
N ALA A 38 2.24 -9.13 -5.39
CA ALA A 38 1.33 -8.34 -4.58
C ALA A 38 0.61 -7.25 -5.40
N ALA A 39 1.36 -6.51 -6.21
CA ALA A 39 0.78 -5.52 -7.12
C ALA A 39 -0.22 -6.15 -8.12
N GLY A 40 0.08 -7.37 -8.61
CA GLY A 40 -0.83 -8.13 -9.46
C GLY A 40 -2.12 -8.53 -8.75
N VAL A 41 -2.05 -8.93 -7.48
CA VAL A 41 -3.23 -9.27 -6.65
C VAL A 41 -4.13 -8.05 -6.45
N VAL A 42 -3.55 -6.89 -6.11
CA VAL A 42 -4.31 -5.64 -5.95
C VAL A 42 -4.96 -5.23 -7.27
N LEU A 43 -4.22 -5.28 -8.38
CA LEU A 43 -4.75 -4.95 -9.70
C LEU A 43 -5.90 -5.90 -10.10
N ALA A 44 -5.78 -7.18 -9.81
CA ALA A 44 -6.83 -8.16 -10.04
C ALA A 44 -8.07 -7.89 -9.17
N ALA A 45 -7.90 -7.56 -7.89
CA ALA A 45 -9.00 -7.21 -7.00
C ALA A 45 -9.75 -5.95 -7.49
N ILE A 46 -9.04 -4.94 -7.93
CA ILE A 46 -9.64 -3.73 -8.53
C ILE A 46 -10.42 -4.10 -9.81
N ALA A 47 -9.84 -4.91 -10.68
CA ALA A 47 -10.46 -5.27 -11.94
C ALA A 47 -11.72 -6.16 -11.78
N VAL A 48 -11.73 -7.05 -10.79
CA VAL A 48 -12.81 -8.03 -10.60
C VAL A 48 -13.92 -7.50 -9.67
N GLU A 49 -13.56 -6.69 -8.67
CA GLU A 49 -14.50 -6.21 -7.66
C GLU A 49 -14.92 -4.75 -7.89
N VAL A 50 -13.95 -3.85 -8.03
CA VAL A 50 -14.23 -2.42 -8.05
C VAL A 50 -14.80 -1.96 -9.40
N LEU A 51 -14.20 -2.39 -10.51
CA LEU A 51 -14.65 -1.96 -11.84
C LEU A 51 -16.08 -2.42 -12.19
N PRO A 52 -16.51 -3.68 -11.90
CA PRO A 52 -17.89 -4.09 -12.13
C PRO A 52 -18.89 -3.32 -11.26
N GLU A 53 -18.54 -3.00 -10.00
CA GLU A 53 -19.41 -2.25 -9.10
C GLU A 53 -19.61 -0.81 -9.61
N LEU A 54 -18.54 -0.15 -10.06
CA LEU A 54 -18.62 1.16 -10.70
C LEU A 54 -19.48 1.14 -11.96
N GLY A 55 -19.48 0.04 -12.71
CA GLY A 55 -20.34 -0.16 -13.86
C GLY A 55 -21.82 -0.30 -13.49
N ARG A 56 -22.13 -0.93 -12.36
CA ARG A 56 -23.50 -1.09 -11.84
C ARG A 56 -24.10 0.22 -11.35
N GLU A 57 -23.31 1.07 -10.75
CA GLU A 57 -23.72 2.37 -10.23
C GLU A 57 -24.05 3.40 -11.33
N HIS A 58 -23.94 3.03 -12.62
CA HIS A 58 -24.24 3.89 -13.78
C HIS A 58 -23.56 5.26 -13.71
N ALA A 59 -22.38 5.34 -13.10
CA ALA A 59 -21.62 6.58 -13.02
C ALA A 59 -21.28 7.10 -14.42
N PRO A 60 -21.47 8.38 -14.71
CA PRO A 60 -21.14 8.95 -16.01
C PRO A 60 -19.66 8.69 -16.35
N GLY A 61 -19.38 8.17 -17.54
CA GLY A 61 -17.99 7.81 -17.94
C GLY A 61 -17.00 8.96 -17.79
N GLY A 62 -17.44 10.21 -17.99
CA GLY A 62 -16.63 11.40 -17.77
C GLY A 62 -16.20 11.57 -16.31
N VAL A 63 -17.05 11.22 -15.34
CA VAL A 63 -16.73 11.26 -13.91
C VAL A 63 -15.69 10.19 -13.57
N LEU A 64 -15.83 8.98 -14.11
CA LEU A 64 -14.87 7.89 -13.90
C LEU A 64 -13.49 8.25 -14.46
N ILE A 65 -13.43 8.75 -15.69
CA ILE A 65 -12.17 9.18 -16.31
C ILE A 65 -11.55 10.35 -15.52
N GLY A 66 -12.37 11.33 -15.11
CA GLY A 66 -11.92 12.47 -14.32
C GLY A 66 -11.37 12.04 -12.95
N ALA A 67 -12.05 11.14 -12.24
CA ALA A 67 -11.61 10.61 -10.96
C ALA A 67 -10.30 9.82 -11.10
N PHE A 68 -10.19 8.99 -12.14
CA PHE A 68 -8.95 8.22 -12.41
C PHE A 68 -7.77 9.14 -12.74
N ALA A 69 -7.99 10.14 -13.60
CA ALA A 69 -6.98 11.13 -13.95
C ALA A 69 -6.55 11.95 -12.71
N PHE A 70 -7.51 12.36 -11.87
CA PHE A 70 -7.23 13.07 -10.63
C PHE A 70 -6.39 12.21 -9.67
N GLY A 71 -6.74 10.94 -9.48
CA GLY A 71 -5.97 10.00 -8.66
C GLY A 71 -4.53 9.85 -9.17
N GLY A 72 -4.35 9.70 -10.48
CA GLY A 72 -3.02 9.62 -11.10
C GLY A 72 -2.18 10.88 -10.91
N ILE A 73 -2.78 12.05 -11.08
CA ILE A 73 -2.12 13.34 -10.85
C ILE A 73 -1.76 13.49 -9.37
N LEU A 74 -2.67 13.16 -8.47
CA LEU A 74 -2.44 13.21 -7.03
C LEU A 74 -1.25 12.34 -6.63
N MET A 75 -1.22 11.07 -7.09
CA MET A 75 -0.11 10.15 -6.83
C MET A 75 1.21 10.65 -7.41
N TYR A 76 1.20 11.26 -8.59
CA TYR A 76 2.39 11.87 -9.16
C TYR A 76 2.91 13.04 -8.31
N LEU A 77 2.04 13.92 -7.84
CA LEU A 77 2.41 15.03 -6.95
C LEU A 77 2.97 14.52 -5.62
N LEU A 78 2.36 13.50 -5.04
CA LEU A 78 2.84 12.87 -3.81
C LEU A 78 4.21 12.24 -3.98
N LYS A 79 4.48 11.60 -5.12
CA LYS A 79 5.80 11.08 -5.47
C LYS A 79 6.84 12.21 -5.52
N LEU A 80 6.54 13.32 -6.19
CA LEU A 80 7.45 14.47 -6.24
C LEU A 80 7.72 15.05 -4.86
N TRP A 81 6.69 15.12 -4.03
CA TRP A 81 6.81 15.60 -2.66
C TRP A 81 7.67 14.66 -1.80
N SER A 82 7.50 13.34 -1.91
CA SER A 82 8.32 12.34 -1.23
C SER A 82 9.80 12.47 -1.60
N ILE A 83 10.11 12.58 -2.90
CA ILE A 83 11.50 12.80 -3.38
C ILE A 83 12.11 14.07 -2.78
N HIS A 84 11.35 15.16 -2.76
CA HIS A 84 11.83 16.42 -2.18
C HIS A 84 12.08 16.34 -0.67
N LEU A 85 11.28 15.57 0.07
CA LEU A 85 11.51 15.29 1.48
C LEU A 85 12.76 14.43 1.71
N GLU A 86 12.99 13.43 0.88
CA GLU A 86 14.19 12.58 0.93
C GLU A 86 15.47 13.40 0.70
N GLU A 87 15.47 14.26 -0.31
CA GLU A 87 16.61 15.15 -0.61
C GLU A 87 16.91 16.10 0.57
N LYS A 88 15.89 16.70 1.18
CA LYS A 88 16.07 17.58 2.35
C LYS A 88 16.61 16.82 3.56
N THR A 89 16.13 15.61 3.80
CA THR A 89 16.56 14.78 4.93
C THR A 89 17.99 14.29 4.73
N ALA A 90 18.36 13.92 3.52
CA ALA A 90 19.74 13.56 3.17
C ALA A 90 20.71 14.74 3.37
N ALA A 91 20.28 15.94 3.01
CA ALA A 91 21.08 17.17 3.17
C ALA A 91 21.27 17.59 4.64
N SER A 92 20.35 17.22 5.54
CA SER A 92 20.41 17.56 6.96
C SER A 92 21.26 16.62 7.83
N GLY A 93 21.90 15.61 7.24
CA GLY A 93 22.79 14.68 7.96
C GLY A 93 22.09 13.79 8.98
N ALA A 94 20.77 13.73 8.98
CA ALA A 94 19.99 12.81 9.80
C ALA A 94 20.10 11.38 9.23
N ALA A 95 21.30 10.83 9.31
CA ALA A 95 21.58 9.45 8.93
C ALA A 95 20.84 8.50 9.88
N GLY A 96 19.79 7.84 9.41
CA GLY A 96 19.13 6.77 10.15
C GLY A 96 17.64 6.61 9.93
N MET A 97 16.90 7.66 9.61
CA MET A 97 15.45 7.54 9.42
C MET A 97 15.06 8.14 8.07
N ASN A 98 14.70 7.30 7.13
CA ASN A 98 14.21 7.74 5.82
C ASN A 98 12.79 8.30 5.97
N VAL A 99 12.70 9.60 6.33
CA VAL A 99 11.42 10.29 6.57
C VAL A 99 10.52 10.24 5.34
N GLY A 100 11.09 10.29 4.14
CA GLY A 100 10.35 10.16 2.90
C GLY A 100 9.68 8.79 2.77
N LEU A 101 10.40 7.72 3.09
CA LEU A 101 9.86 6.36 3.09
C LEU A 101 8.73 6.20 4.11
N ILE A 102 8.91 6.74 5.31
CA ILE A 102 7.88 6.70 6.36
C ILE A 102 6.63 7.47 5.92
N ALA A 103 6.81 8.68 5.38
CA ALA A 103 5.70 9.49 4.90
C ALA A 103 4.96 8.81 3.73
N ALA A 104 5.69 8.24 2.77
CA ALA A 104 5.12 7.51 1.65
C ALA A 104 4.33 6.28 2.13
N THR A 105 4.88 5.50 3.07
CA THR A 105 4.19 4.34 3.65
C THR A 105 2.94 4.74 4.42
N PHE A 106 3.01 5.82 5.21
CA PHE A 106 1.85 6.29 5.96
C PHE A 106 0.71 6.72 5.04
N LEU A 107 1.06 7.35 3.92
CA LEU A 107 0.11 7.74 2.90
C LEU A 107 -0.50 6.53 2.19
N ASP A 108 0.33 5.56 1.82
CA ASP A 108 -0.05 4.31 1.17
C ASP A 108 -1.06 3.53 2.03
N VAL A 109 -0.72 3.27 3.29
CA VAL A 109 -1.61 2.63 4.27
C VAL A 109 -2.91 3.43 4.48
N GLY A 110 -2.83 4.78 4.45
CA GLY A 110 -4.01 5.63 4.54
C GLY A 110 -4.94 5.48 3.34
N ILE A 111 -4.39 5.40 2.13
CA ILE A 111 -5.15 5.17 0.90
C ILE A 111 -5.75 3.76 0.89
N ASP A 112 -5.01 2.75 1.32
CA ASP A 112 -5.51 1.38 1.46
C ASP A 112 -6.72 1.33 2.40
N GLY A 113 -6.65 2.03 3.53
CA GLY A 113 -7.78 2.15 4.46
C GLY A 113 -9.01 2.80 3.82
N LEU A 114 -8.81 3.82 2.97
CA LEU A 114 -9.90 4.44 2.21
C LEU A 114 -10.50 3.48 1.17
N ILE A 115 -9.65 2.72 0.46
CA ILE A 115 -10.09 1.73 -0.52
C ILE A 115 -10.92 0.63 0.16
N ILE A 116 -10.47 0.09 1.28
CA ILE A 116 -11.21 -0.90 2.07
C ILE A 116 -12.54 -0.31 2.55
N GLY A 117 -12.51 0.92 3.09
CA GLY A 117 -13.71 1.62 3.54
C GLY A 117 -14.73 1.83 2.43
N ALA A 118 -14.29 2.26 1.25
CA ALA A 118 -15.13 2.40 0.06
C ALA A 118 -15.70 1.05 -0.39
N GLY A 119 -14.89 -0.02 -0.35
CA GLY A 119 -15.33 -1.38 -0.64
C GLY A 119 -16.46 -1.83 0.29
N PHE A 120 -16.35 -1.59 1.60
CA PHE A 120 -17.42 -1.90 2.55
C PHE A 120 -18.66 -1.02 2.38
N ALA A 121 -18.50 0.21 1.88
CA ALA A 121 -19.63 1.07 1.55
C ALA A 121 -20.41 0.54 0.33
N ALA A 122 -19.71 -0.07 -0.64
CA ALA A 122 -20.33 -0.71 -1.80
C ALA A 122 -21.01 -2.04 -1.42
N SER A 123 -20.25 -2.97 -0.84
CA SER A 123 -20.81 -4.23 -0.30
C SER A 123 -19.87 -4.85 0.73
N GLN A 124 -20.42 -5.72 1.60
CA GLN A 124 -19.61 -6.47 2.57
C GLN A 124 -18.62 -7.42 1.87
N GLU A 125 -19.02 -7.99 0.75
CA GLU A 125 -18.20 -8.92 -0.04
C GLU A 125 -17.01 -8.18 -0.68
N THR A 126 -17.26 -7.06 -1.37
CA THR A 126 -16.23 -6.21 -1.97
C THR A 126 -15.22 -5.72 -0.91
N GLY A 127 -15.72 -5.21 0.22
CA GLY A 127 -14.84 -4.76 1.30
C GLY A 127 -13.94 -5.87 1.86
N MET A 128 -14.47 -7.10 1.97
CA MET A 128 -13.71 -8.25 2.46
C MET A 128 -12.63 -8.69 1.46
N VAL A 129 -12.96 -8.76 0.17
CA VAL A 129 -12.00 -9.12 -0.90
C VAL A 129 -10.86 -8.10 -0.97
N LEU A 130 -11.19 -6.81 -0.90
CA LEU A 130 -10.19 -5.74 -0.87
C LEU A 130 -9.33 -5.80 0.38
N ALA A 131 -9.92 -6.03 1.56
CA ALA A 131 -9.16 -6.17 2.81
C ALA A 131 -8.18 -7.35 2.76
N LEU A 132 -8.57 -8.47 2.19
CA LEU A 132 -7.70 -9.63 2.02
C LEU A 132 -6.61 -9.38 0.97
N GLY A 133 -6.95 -8.79 -0.18
CA GLY A 133 -5.99 -8.45 -1.23
C GLY A 133 -4.92 -7.49 -0.75
N LEU A 134 -5.31 -6.38 -0.13
CA LEU A 134 -4.41 -5.38 0.45
C LEU A 134 -3.62 -5.92 1.65
N SER A 135 -4.17 -6.88 2.40
CA SER A 135 -3.43 -7.57 3.47
C SER A 135 -2.19 -8.30 2.93
N VAL A 136 -2.29 -8.91 1.76
CA VAL A 136 -1.14 -9.55 1.09
C VAL A 136 -0.08 -8.51 0.73
N GLU A 137 -0.47 -7.36 0.19
CA GLU A 137 0.44 -6.26 -0.13
C GLU A 137 1.12 -5.73 1.13
N LEU A 138 0.37 -5.42 2.17
CA LEU A 138 0.89 -4.89 3.43
C LEU A 138 1.79 -5.88 4.18
N LEU A 139 1.56 -7.19 4.06
CA LEU A 139 2.49 -8.20 4.57
C LEU A 139 3.89 -8.02 3.94
N PHE A 140 3.92 -7.84 2.63
CA PHE A 140 5.18 -7.69 1.91
C PHE A 140 5.81 -6.31 2.08
N LEU A 141 5.00 -5.27 2.24
CA LEU A 141 5.46 -3.92 2.59
C LEU A 141 6.15 -3.94 3.95
N GLY A 142 5.53 -4.56 4.97
CA GLY A 142 6.12 -4.75 6.29
C GLY A 142 7.46 -5.51 6.24
N LEU A 143 7.50 -6.59 5.45
CA LEU A 143 8.71 -7.38 5.23
C LEU A 143 9.81 -6.55 4.53
N ALA A 144 9.46 -5.72 3.56
CA ALA A 144 10.41 -4.88 2.83
C ALA A 144 10.99 -3.77 3.73
N MET A 145 10.15 -3.07 4.49
CA MET A 145 10.57 -1.97 5.36
C MET A 145 11.58 -2.39 6.41
N VAL A 146 11.30 -3.50 7.12
CA VAL A 146 12.21 -4.00 8.16
C VAL A 146 13.52 -4.48 7.55
N SER A 147 13.49 -5.14 6.38
CA SER A 147 14.70 -5.60 5.69
C SER A 147 15.63 -4.45 5.28
N ASP A 148 15.09 -3.31 4.89
CA ASP A 148 15.90 -2.15 4.49
C ASP A 148 16.46 -1.40 5.70
N THR A 149 15.70 -1.27 6.78
CA THR A 149 16.15 -0.68 8.03
C THR A 149 17.32 -1.47 8.62
N MET A 150 17.25 -2.80 8.61
CA MET A 150 18.32 -3.68 9.13
C MET A 150 19.61 -3.61 8.33
N LYS A 151 19.57 -3.31 7.02
CA LYS A 151 20.79 -3.10 6.22
C LYS A 151 21.53 -1.83 6.64
N GLY A 152 20.83 -0.76 6.96
CA GLY A 152 21.43 0.49 7.45
C GLY A 152 22.22 0.30 8.75
N TRP A 153 21.79 -0.59 9.63
CA TRP A 153 22.46 -0.87 10.91
C TRP A 153 23.70 -1.77 10.81
N ARG A 154 23.87 -2.50 9.72
CA ARG A 154 25.05 -3.37 9.51
C ARG A 154 26.24 -2.67 8.85
N VAL A 155 26.08 -1.44 8.42
CA VAL A 155 27.14 -0.63 7.76
C VAL A 155 27.80 0.34 8.76
N LEU A 156 27.33 0.40 10.00
CA LEU A 156 27.97 1.09 11.14
C LEU A 156 28.72 0.09 12.01
#